data_36c9cac5df2e6aa251d514cef0cbbbb1
#
_entry.id   36c9cac5df2e6aa251d514cef0cbbbb1
#
_cell.length_a   1.000
_cell.length_b   1.000
_cell.length_c   1.000
_cell.angle_alpha   90.00
_cell.angle_beta   90.00
_cell.angle_gamma   90.00
#
_symmetry.space_group_name_H-M   'P 1'
#
loop_
_entity.id
_entity.type
_entity.pdbx_description
1 polymer ?
#
loop_
_entity_poly.entity_id
_entity_poly.type
_entity_poly.pdbx_seq_one_letter_code
_entity_poly.pdbx_strand_id
1 'polypeptide(L)'
;MSRIKDLLAEEQNIDDLKRPLYQELGEMIYVKAKGWDGIRSWFRNNAEYGAGKDDEGHTEWYFENFEDLCKQVVNGALDNLIEEEHLDISDETYNRAIEYGRDWLADTLADFESECIRDYVSDQKYILDEVRERNGRC
;
A
#
# COMPACT_ATOMS: atom_id res chain seq x y z
N MET A 1 2.45 38.51 0.32
CA MET A 1 1.10 37.99 0.58
C MET A 1 1.00 36.50 0.32
N SER A 2 1.37 36.03 -0.86
CA SER A 2 1.42 34.60 -1.14
C SER A 2 2.30 33.83 -0.16
N ARG A 3 3.43 34.40 0.24
CA ARG A 3 4.37 33.77 1.18
C ARG A 3 3.74 33.51 2.55
N ILE A 4 2.89 34.42 3.03
CA ILE A 4 2.20 34.24 4.31
C ILE A 4 1.15 33.13 4.19
N LYS A 5 0.45 33.09 3.06
CA LYS A 5 -0.53 32.02 2.77
C LYS A 5 0.18 30.65 2.71
N ASP A 6 1.34 30.59 2.08
CA ASP A 6 2.12 29.36 1.97
C ASP A 6 2.60 28.88 3.33
N LEU A 7 3.07 29.80 4.19
CA LEU A 7 3.49 29.49 5.55
C LEU A 7 2.32 29.03 6.41
N LEU A 8 1.17 29.71 6.29
CA LEU A 8 -0.05 29.30 6.99
C LEU A 8 -0.55 27.96 6.49
N ALA A 9 -0.46 27.70 5.18
CA ALA A 9 -0.81 26.43 4.59
C ALA A 9 0.12 25.33 5.11
N GLU A 10 1.42 25.58 5.23
CA GLU A 10 2.37 24.64 5.82
C GLU A 10 2.04 24.32 7.29
N GLU A 11 1.66 25.33 8.06
CA GLU A 11 1.31 25.15 9.47
C GLU A 11 0.00 24.42 9.67
N GLN A 12 -0.97 24.64 8.76
CA GLN A 12 -2.29 23.99 8.82
C GLN A 12 -2.32 22.59 8.26
N ASN A 13 -1.56 22.29 7.51
CA ASN A 13 -0.89 21.42 6.93
C ASN A 13 -1.40 20.11 6.57
N ILE A 14 -1.22 19.20 7.29
CA ILE A 14 -1.49 17.80 7.05
C ILE A 14 -2.99 17.54 6.88
N ASP A 15 -3.82 18.16 7.71
CA ASP A 15 -5.28 18.01 7.61
C ASP A 15 -5.83 18.59 6.30
N ASP A 16 -5.25 19.69 5.84
CA ASP A 16 -5.62 20.30 4.58
C ASP A 16 -5.18 19.47 3.37
N LEU A 17 -4.09 18.72 3.51
CA LEU A 17 -3.57 17.86 2.45
C LEU A 17 -4.25 16.50 2.37
N LYS A 18 -4.82 16.02 3.45
CA LYS A 18 -5.45 14.69 3.50
C LYS A 18 -6.51 14.50 2.43
N ARG A 19 -7.44 15.43 2.34
CA ARG A 19 -8.55 15.34 1.37
C ARG A 19 -8.07 15.39 -0.07
N PRO A 20 -7.24 16.37 -0.48
CA PRO A 20 -6.69 16.39 -1.83
C PRO A 20 -5.86 15.15 -2.14
N LEU A 21 -5.07 14.67 -1.18
CA LEU A 21 -4.26 13.47 -1.36
C LEU A 21 -5.13 12.22 -1.60
N TYR A 22 -6.20 12.07 -0.82
CA TYR A 22 -7.11 10.93 -1.00
C TYR A 22 -7.86 10.99 -2.33
N GLN A 23 -8.22 12.19 -2.78
CA GLN A 23 -8.81 12.39 -4.10
C GLN A 23 -7.83 12.03 -5.20
N GLU A 24 -6.58 12.46 -5.09
CA GLU A 24 -5.52 12.15 -6.05
C GLU A 24 -5.24 10.64 -6.09
N LEU A 25 -5.22 9.99 -4.94
CA LEU A 25 -5.09 8.53 -4.86
C LEU A 25 -6.24 7.83 -5.59
N GLY A 26 -7.47 8.29 -5.37
CA GLY A 26 -8.64 7.75 -6.06
C GLY A 26 -8.56 7.91 -7.57
N GLU A 27 -8.16 9.07 -8.05
CA GLU A 27 -7.97 9.34 -9.47
C GLU A 27 -6.86 8.50 -10.07
N MET A 28 -5.74 8.38 -9.37
CA MET A 28 -4.62 7.56 -9.82
C MET A 28 -5.04 6.10 -9.96
N ILE A 29 -5.72 5.57 -8.97
CA ILE A 29 -6.20 4.19 -8.99
C ILE A 29 -7.19 4.00 -10.14
N TYR A 30 -8.13 4.92 -10.30
CA TYR A 30 -9.17 4.82 -11.31
C TYR A 30 -8.61 4.95 -12.74
N VAL A 31 -7.70 5.90 -12.96
CA VAL A 31 -7.21 6.23 -14.31
C VAL A 31 -5.97 5.40 -14.67
N LYS A 32 -4.93 5.43 -13.83
CA LYS A 32 -3.64 4.80 -14.13
C LYS A 32 -3.63 3.31 -13.91
N ALA A 33 -4.27 2.85 -12.84
CA ALA A 33 -4.34 1.43 -12.51
C ALA A 33 -5.58 0.75 -13.08
N LYS A 34 -6.41 1.47 -13.82
CA LYS A 34 -7.66 0.96 -14.42
C LYS A 34 -8.64 0.41 -13.37
N GLY A 35 -8.72 1.07 -12.21
CA GLY A 35 -9.61 0.75 -11.12
C GLY A 35 -8.97 -0.10 -10.03
N TRP A 36 -9.78 -0.51 -9.07
CA TRP A 36 -9.31 -1.30 -7.93
C TRP A 36 -8.75 -2.66 -8.33
N ASP A 37 -9.28 -3.29 -9.37
CA ASP A 37 -8.75 -4.56 -9.86
C ASP A 37 -7.33 -4.41 -10.41
N GLY A 38 -7.04 -3.32 -11.07
CA GLY A 38 -5.71 -3.02 -11.56
C GLY A 38 -4.69 -2.82 -10.45
N ILE A 39 -5.06 -2.07 -9.39
CA ILE A 39 -4.16 -1.86 -8.25
C ILE A 39 -3.94 -3.17 -7.48
N ARG A 40 -4.97 -3.99 -7.34
CA ARG A 40 -4.86 -5.31 -6.70
C ARG A 40 -3.93 -6.23 -7.49
N SER A 41 -4.04 -6.26 -8.81
CA SER A 41 -3.14 -7.02 -9.67
C SER A 41 -1.69 -6.55 -9.53
N TRP A 42 -1.48 -5.24 -9.48
CA TRP A 42 -0.14 -4.68 -9.28
C TRP A 42 0.45 -5.11 -7.93
N PHE A 43 -0.36 -5.07 -6.86
CA PHE A 43 0.08 -5.53 -5.54
C PHE A 43 0.45 -7.02 -5.56
N ARG A 44 -0.38 -7.86 -6.17
CA ARG A 44 -0.11 -9.30 -6.29
C ARG A 44 1.17 -9.59 -7.06
N ASN A 45 1.40 -8.85 -8.16
CA ASN A 45 2.58 -9.04 -8.99
C ASN A 45 3.88 -8.61 -8.31
N ASN A 46 3.79 -7.72 -7.33
CA ASN A 46 4.95 -7.20 -6.60
C ASN A 46 5.03 -7.69 -5.16
N ALA A 47 4.12 -8.57 -4.76
CA ALA A 47 4.02 -9.03 -3.39
C ALA A 47 5.21 -9.92 -2.99
N GLU A 48 5.72 -9.67 -1.80
CA GLU A 48 6.71 -10.51 -1.14
C GLU A 48 6.10 -11.04 0.15
N TYR A 49 6.15 -12.35 0.35
CA TYR A 49 5.57 -13.00 1.52
C TYR A 49 6.66 -13.52 2.43
N GLY A 50 6.48 -13.32 3.73
CA GLY A 50 7.37 -13.83 4.75
C GLY A 50 6.65 -14.81 5.65
N ALA A 51 7.41 -15.55 6.42
CA ALA A 51 6.90 -16.50 7.39
C ALA A 51 7.61 -16.33 8.73
N GLY A 52 6.84 -16.39 9.80
CA GLY A 52 7.34 -16.42 11.17
C GLY A 52 6.66 -17.54 11.93
N LYS A 53 6.96 -17.64 13.21
CA LYS A 53 6.29 -18.58 14.09
C LYS A 53 5.57 -17.82 15.19
N ASP A 54 4.34 -18.26 15.49
CA ASP A 54 3.60 -17.74 16.61
C ASP A 54 4.11 -18.33 17.94
N ASP A 55 3.52 -17.92 19.06
CA ASP A 55 3.92 -18.37 20.39
C ASP A 55 3.73 -19.89 20.58
N GLU A 56 2.87 -20.50 19.80
CA GLU A 56 2.61 -21.94 19.83
C GLU A 56 3.47 -22.73 18.84
N GLY A 57 4.33 -22.06 18.09
CA GLY A 57 5.21 -22.69 17.11
C GLY A 57 4.58 -22.96 15.76
N HIS A 58 3.37 -22.47 15.50
CA HIS A 58 2.72 -22.58 14.20
C HIS A 58 3.30 -21.57 13.21
N THR A 59 3.39 -21.93 11.94
CA THR A 59 3.85 -21.01 10.90
C THR A 59 2.80 -19.94 10.66
N GLU A 60 3.24 -18.70 10.76
CA GLU A 60 2.41 -17.53 10.50
C GLU A 60 2.94 -16.83 9.27
N TRP A 61 2.09 -16.68 8.24
CA TRP A 61 2.44 -16.05 6.99
C TRP A 61 1.97 -14.60 6.96
N TYR A 62 2.76 -13.73 6.33
CA TYR A 62 2.42 -12.30 6.23
C TYR A 62 2.87 -11.75 4.88
N PHE A 63 2.23 -10.66 4.48
CA PHE A 63 2.54 -9.91 3.27
C PHE A 63 3.62 -8.89 3.65
N GLU A 64 4.87 -9.27 3.46
CA GLU A 64 6.02 -8.57 4.02
C GLU A 64 6.16 -7.13 3.53
N ASN A 65 5.97 -6.89 2.22
CA ASN A 65 6.16 -5.58 1.62
C ASN A 65 4.86 -4.81 1.37
N PHE A 66 3.75 -5.18 2.01
CA PHE A 66 2.45 -4.56 1.77
C PHE A 66 2.47 -3.05 2.04
N GLU A 67 3.02 -2.64 3.17
CA GLU A 67 3.12 -1.23 3.53
C GLU A 67 4.04 -0.47 2.58
N ASP A 68 5.13 -1.08 2.12
CA ASP A 68 6.03 -0.49 1.14
C ASP A 68 5.33 -0.25 -0.20
N LEU A 69 4.51 -1.20 -0.65
CA LEU A 69 3.73 -1.04 -1.87
C LEU A 69 2.69 0.07 -1.73
N CYS A 70 2.01 0.15 -0.59
CA CYS A 70 1.11 1.26 -0.29
C CYS A 70 1.85 2.59 -0.34
N LYS A 71 3.03 2.65 0.25
CA LYS A 71 3.86 3.84 0.29
C LYS A 71 4.28 4.28 -1.12
N GLN A 72 4.64 3.36 -2.00
CA GLN A 72 4.99 3.67 -3.38
C GLN A 72 3.82 4.29 -4.14
N VAL A 73 2.61 3.77 -3.97
CA VAL A 73 1.41 4.33 -4.58
C VAL A 73 1.14 5.74 -4.08
N VAL A 74 1.22 5.94 -2.76
CA VAL A 74 0.99 7.24 -2.13
C VAL A 74 2.04 8.26 -2.57
N ASN A 75 3.29 7.83 -2.65
CA ASN A 75 4.38 8.69 -3.10
C ASN A 75 4.12 9.23 -4.52
N GLY A 76 3.71 8.37 -5.44
CA GLY A 76 3.34 8.77 -6.79
C GLY A 76 2.17 9.75 -6.81
N ALA A 77 1.13 9.50 -6.02
CA ALA A 77 -0.03 10.39 -5.93
C ALA A 77 0.34 11.75 -5.34
N LEU A 78 1.14 11.76 -4.27
CA LEU A 78 1.55 13.01 -3.63
C LEU A 78 2.45 13.84 -4.56
N ASP A 79 3.39 13.21 -5.26
CA ASP A 79 4.24 13.90 -6.22
C ASP A 79 3.41 14.53 -7.35
N ASN A 80 2.42 13.82 -7.85
CA ASN A 80 1.50 14.35 -8.87
C ASN A 80 0.70 15.55 -8.33
N LEU A 81 0.21 15.45 -7.10
CA LEU A 81 -0.55 16.53 -6.46
C LEU A 81 0.32 17.78 -6.28
N ILE A 82 1.55 17.60 -5.80
CA ILE A 82 2.51 18.70 -5.62
C ILE A 82 2.76 19.39 -6.96
N GLU A 83 2.96 18.64 -8.01
CA GLU A 83 3.23 19.17 -9.34
C GLU A 83 2.01 19.90 -9.91
N GLU A 84 0.82 19.29 -9.86
CA GLU A 84 -0.41 19.87 -10.41
C GLU A 84 -0.83 21.14 -9.69
N GLU A 85 -0.73 21.15 -8.37
CA GLU A 85 -1.18 22.28 -7.55
C GLU A 85 -0.05 23.26 -7.21
N HIS A 86 1.16 23.01 -7.71
CA HIS A 86 2.35 23.83 -7.44
C HIS A 86 2.56 24.04 -5.94
N LEU A 87 2.46 22.97 -5.18
CA LEU A 87 2.59 23.03 -3.73
C LEU A 87 4.07 23.13 -3.32
N ASP A 88 4.32 23.95 -2.30
CA ASP A 88 5.64 24.06 -1.67
C ASP A 88 5.49 23.60 -0.23
N ILE A 89 5.84 22.34 0.04
CA ILE A 89 5.72 21.76 1.36
C ILE A 89 7.10 21.33 1.87
N SER A 90 7.26 21.35 3.19
CA SER A 90 8.49 20.90 3.83
C SER A 90 8.65 19.40 3.73
N ASP A 91 9.87 18.92 3.90
CA ASP A 91 10.17 17.49 3.93
C ASP A 91 9.38 16.79 5.05
N GLU A 92 9.23 17.45 6.19
CA GLU A 92 8.46 16.92 7.31
C GLU A 92 6.99 16.73 6.93
N THR A 93 6.38 17.74 6.31
CA THR A 93 5.00 17.65 5.85
C THR A 93 4.83 16.57 4.78
N TYR A 94 5.79 16.49 3.85
CA TYR A 94 5.81 15.46 2.83
C TYR A 94 5.81 14.05 3.46
N ASN A 95 6.70 13.81 4.40
CA ASN A 95 6.82 12.51 5.06
C ASN A 95 5.56 12.14 5.85
N ARG A 96 4.96 13.12 6.51
CA ARG A 96 3.71 12.90 7.24
C ARG A 96 2.56 12.57 6.28
N ALA A 97 2.49 13.26 5.15
CA ALA A 97 1.48 12.98 4.12
C ALA A 97 1.62 11.56 3.58
N ILE A 98 2.85 11.10 3.35
CA ILE A 98 3.12 9.73 2.94
C ILE A 98 2.61 8.73 3.99
N GLU A 99 2.87 8.97 5.26
CA GLU A 99 2.41 8.11 6.35
C GLU A 99 0.88 8.03 6.42
N TYR A 100 0.21 9.17 6.34
CA TYR A 100 -1.26 9.21 6.36
C TYR A 100 -1.87 8.52 5.15
N GLY A 101 -1.32 8.77 3.98
CA GLY A 101 -1.80 8.12 2.76
C GLY A 101 -1.58 6.62 2.78
N ARG A 102 -0.41 6.18 3.26
CA ARG A 102 -0.08 4.77 3.44
C ARG A 102 -1.09 4.10 4.38
N ASP A 103 -1.36 4.71 5.52
CA ASP A 103 -2.30 4.16 6.50
C ASP A 103 -3.72 4.09 5.93
N TRP A 104 -4.15 5.13 5.22
CA TRP A 104 -5.45 5.13 4.57
C TRP A 104 -5.56 4.02 3.53
N LEU A 105 -4.55 3.85 2.70
CA LEU A 105 -4.57 2.84 1.64
C LEU A 105 -4.48 1.44 2.24
N ALA A 106 -3.65 1.25 3.27
CA ALA A 106 -3.53 -0.02 3.96
C ALA A 106 -4.85 -0.44 4.62
N ASP A 107 -5.54 0.50 5.27
CA ASP A 107 -6.85 0.25 5.85
C ASP A 107 -7.88 -0.10 4.77
N THR A 108 -7.86 0.63 3.65
CA THR A 108 -8.77 0.39 2.53
C THR A 108 -8.55 -0.99 1.91
N LEU A 109 -7.31 -1.45 1.86
CA LEU A 109 -6.93 -2.74 1.28
C LEU A 109 -6.68 -3.83 2.32
N ALA A 110 -7.09 -3.63 3.57
CA ALA A 110 -6.83 -4.61 4.65
C ALA A 110 -7.45 -5.98 4.35
N ASP A 111 -8.67 -6.03 3.85
CA ASP A 111 -9.32 -7.28 3.45
C ASP A 111 -8.59 -7.95 2.28
N PHE A 112 -8.10 -7.14 1.36
CA PHE A 112 -7.32 -7.62 0.22
C PHE A 112 -5.97 -8.18 0.65
N GLU A 113 -5.30 -7.55 1.62
CA GLU A 113 -4.06 -8.08 2.20
C GLU A 113 -4.30 -9.48 2.77
N SER A 114 -5.35 -9.65 3.56
CA SER A 114 -5.71 -10.94 4.14
C SER A 114 -6.03 -11.98 3.07
N GLU A 115 -6.72 -11.57 2.02
CA GLU A 115 -7.03 -12.43 0.87
C GLU A 115 -5.77 -12.90 0.16
N CYS A 116 -4.80 -12.01 -0.07
CA CYS A 116 -3.52 -12.35 -0.68
C CYS A 116 -2.74 -13.38 0.14
N ILE A 117 -2.68 -13.18 1.45
CA ILE A 117 -2.01 -14.12 2.35
C ILE A 117 -2.69 -15.48 2.30
N ARG A 118 -4.00 -15.51 2.35
CA ARG A 118 -4.78 -16.75 2.30
C ARG A 118 -4.56 -17.50 1.00
N ASP A 119 -4.59 -16.81 -0.13
CA ASP A 119 -4.35 -17.40 -1.45
C ASP A 119 -2.93 -17.94 -1.57
N TYR A 120 -1.95 -17.20 -1.06
CA TYR A 120 -0.56 -17.64 -1.07
C TYR A 120 -0.37 -18.91 -0.23
N VAL A 121 -0.93 -18.95 0.98
CA VAL A 121 -0.85 -20.11 1.86
C VAL A 121 -1.53 -21.32 1.22
N SER A 122 -2.67 -21.12 0.60
CA SER A 122 -3.41 -22.18 -0.11
C SER A 122 -2.58 -22.76 -1.25
N ASP A 123 -1.94 -21.91 -2.05
CA ASP A 123 -1.08 -22.34 -3.15
C ASP A 123 0.14 -23.11 -2.64
N GLN A 124 0.76 -22.66 -1.56
CA GLN A 124 1.90 -23.37 -0.95
C GLN A 124 1.49 -24.75 -0.43
N LYS A 125 0.34 -24.83 0.21
CA LYS A 125 -0.21 -26.08 0.72
C LYS A 125 -0.49 -27.06 -0.41
N TYR A 126 -1.07 -26.58 -1.49
CA TYR A 126 -1.36 -27.40 -2.67
C TYR A 126 -0.07 -27.99 -3.26
N ILE A 127 0.97 -27.20 -3.41
CA ILE A 127 2.28 -27.62 -3.93
C ILE A 127 2.90 -28.69 -3.01
N LEU A 128 2.84 -28.49 -1.69
CA LEU A 128 3.36 -29.45 -0.72
C LEU A 128 2.62 -30.79 -0.78
N ASP A 129 1.31 -30.77 -0.89
CA ASP A 129 0.50 -31.97 -1.01
C ASP A 129 0.82 -32.74 -2.30
N GLU A 130 0.99 -32.03 -3.41
CA GLU A 130 1.40 -32.63 -4.68
C GLU A 130 2.78 -33.29 -4.60
N VAL A 131 3.75 -32.66 -3.96
CA VAL A 131 5.08 -33.23 -3.75
C VAL A 131 5.01 -34.48 -2.87
N ARG A 132 4.20 -34.43 -1.81
CA ARG A 132 4.00 -35.62 -0.93
C ARG A 132 3.40 -36.78 -1.70
N GLU A 133 2.43 -36.56 -2.56
CA GLU A 133 1.84 -37.62 -3.39
C GLU A 133 2.88 -38.25 -4.31
N ARG A 134 3.74 -37.44 -4.94
CA ARG A 134 4.80 -37.93 -5.80
C ARG A 134 5.79 -38.79 -5.03
N ASN A 135 6.19 -38.34 -3.85
CA ASN A 135 7.14 -39.07 -3.00
C ASN A 135 6.54 -40.33 -2.41
N GLY A 136 5.21 -40.31 -2.13
CA GLY A 136 4.52 -41.48 -1.60
C GLY A 136 4.27 -42.61 -2.60
N ARG A 137 4.50 -42.37 -3.88
CA ARG A 137 4.32 -43.36 -4.95
C ARG A 137 5.58 -44.14 -5.29
N CYS A 138 6.66 -43.81 -4.64
CA CYS A 138 7.92 -44.58 -4.78
C CYS A 138 7.89 -45.91 -3.98
#